data_40a06502a91b947cf2b5830825084bd5
#
_entry.id   40a06502a91b947cf2b5830825084bd5
#
_cell.length_a   1.000
_cell.length_b   1.000
_cell.length_c   1.000
_cell.angle_alpha   90.00
_cell.angle_beta   90.00
_cell.angle_gamma   90.00
#
_symmetry.space_group_name_H-M   'P 1'
#
loop_
_entity.id
_entity.type
_entity.pdbx_description
1 polymer ?
#
loop_
_entity_poly.entity_id
_entity_poly.type
_entity_poly.pdbx_seq_one_letter_code
_entity_poly.pdbx_strand_id
1 'polypeptide(L)'
;MTNPYPLRLVLAAAAVGLATFSACNSNNKPTSGTPETVDADFDRYKQRFIDSLWYYNPEWASSQGYHRYDSLLVIPTAGRRQTEAAALARRRKEMEIFKVEDLSVNNQTDFRLLQNYLESAHFYADTLRDWQWNPANYNLGSSVAEILNGRYWPLDRRLRAISTKISRAADYYEAAKQNIAQPTREHTNLAILQSQGGLAVFGKALQDSVAKSGLTEREKKDLTDRIATTRLVMEGYVRFLQQEVLPAGKFRSFRIGKPLFNRKFALDIQSSYSADEVYRKAQQHRQELLRDMGRRAARLWPKYFPGQTPPADSVALIKQVISKLSEKHATPAGFVQAVKDQMPTLVRWVDDHKLLMQDPTKPLVVRETPLYMRGSGAGASISAPGPYDKAANTYYNVEPLTGQSAAQAESYLREYNQYTLQILNIHEAIPGHYTQLVYANRSPSLVKSIFGNGAMIEGWAVYTERMMLESGYGGNTDEIWLMWDKWNMRVTLNAILDHDVQTGTITEAEAVAMLQRDGFQEEAEARNKWRRATLSQVQLSSYFTGSTEIYDLREELKKEQGSKFDLKTFHEQFLSYGSAPVKYIRQMMLKNN
;
A
#
# COMPACT_ATOMS: atom_id res chain seq x y z
N MET A 1 -27.31 -10.10 -76.42
CA MET A 1 -26.40 -9.48 -77.39
C MET A 1 -25.17 -9.00 -76.64
N THR A 2 -24.12 -9.74 -76.86
CA THR A 2 -22.72 -9.39 -77.06
C THR A 2 -22.03 -8.48 -76.04
N ASN A 3 -21.26 -9.09 -75.21
CA ASN A 3 -19.86 -8.93 -74.83
C ASN A 3 -19.00 -7.95 -75.67
N PRO A 4 -17.79 -7.58 -75.36
CA PRO A 4 -16.92 -7.62 -74.13
C PRO A 4 -16.01 -6.37 -74.07
N TYR A 5 -15.28 -6.15 -72.91
CA TYR A 5 -13.92 -5.55 -72.95
C TYR A 5 -13.10 -6.00 -71.74
N PRO A 6 -11.78 -6.06 -71.88
CA PRO A 6 -10.96 -7.02 -71.16
C PRO A 6 -10.30 -6.47 -69.88
N LEU A 7 -10.07 -7.41 -68.99
CA LEU A 7 -9.22 -7.28 -67.82
C LEU A 7 -7.78 -6.91 -68.25
N ARG A 8 -7.29 -5.73 -67.86
CA ARG A 8 -5.86 -5.43 -67.85
C ARG A 8 -5.33 -5.70 -66.42
N LEU A 9 -4.64 -6.82 -66.27
CA LEU A 9 -3.74 -7.07 -65.14
C LEU A 9 -2.62 -6.03 -65.16
N VAL A 10 -2.58 -5.19 -64.13
CA VAL A 10 -1.37 -4.44 -63.78
C VAL A 10 -0.67 -5.22 -62.69
N LEU A 11 0.35 -5.95 -63.08
CA LEU A 11 1.34 -6.53 -62.14
C LEU A 11 2.15 -5.36 -61.58
N ALA A 12 1.83 -4.94 -60.35
CA ALA A 12 2.72 -4.15 -59.51
C ALA A 12 3.68 -5.11 -58.83
N ALA A 13 4.90 -5.17 -59.31
CA ALA A 13 5.99 -5.87 -58.64
C ALA A 13 6.29 -5.18 -57.30
N ALA A 14 5.81 -5.75 -56.21
CA ALA A 14 6.25 -5.36 -54.88
C ALA A 14 7.66 -5.94 -54.66
N ALA A 15 8.67 -5.10 -54.80
CA ALA A 15 10.02 -5.42 -54.36
C ALA A 15 9.98 -5.57 -52.81
N VAL A 16 9.93 -6.82 -52.34
CA VAL A 16 10.17 -7.15 -50.97
C VAL A 16 11.66 -6.99 -50.70
N GLY A 17 12.03 -5.83 -50.17
CA GLY A 17 13.36 -5.62 -49.61
C GLY A 17 13.50 -6.53 -48.38
N LEU A 18 14.20 -7.67 -48.55
CA LEU A 18 14.75 -8.43 -47.45
C LEU A 18 15.75 -7.53 -46.74
N ALA A 19 15.31 -6.81 -45.75
CA ALA A 19 16.19 -6.29 -44.70
C ALA A 19 16.68 -7.52 -43.91
N THR A 20 17.83 -8.01 -44.27
CA THR A 20 18.61 -8.95 -43.44
C THR A 20 18.89 -8.24 -42.11
N PHE A 21 18.06 -8.50 -41.11
CA PHE A 21 18.45 -8.25 -39.72
C PHE A 21 19.66 -9.16 -39.46
N SER A 22 20.85 -8.63 -39.64
CA SER A 22 22.06 -9.18 -39.02
C SER A 22 21.78 -9.17 -37.51
N ALA A 23 21.36 -10.32 -37.00
CA ALA A 23 21.42 -10.59 -35.58
C ALA A 23 22.90 -10.49 -35.20
N CYS A 24 23.29 -9.34 -34.72
CA CYS A 24 24.52 -9.22 -33.95
C CYS A 24 24.35 -10.09 -32.71
N ASN A 25 24.78 -11.33 -32.83
CA ASN A 25 25.05 -12.21 -31.71
C ASN A 25 26.28 -11.63 -31.00
N SER A 26 26.08 -10.52 -30.29
CA SER A 26 27.07 -10.04 -29.34
C SER A 26 27.01 -10.98 -28.14
N ASN A 27 27.78 -12.03 -28.17
CA ASN A 27 28.30 -12.70 -26.98
C ASN A 27 29.14 -11.65 -26.21
N ASN A 28 28.52 -10.63 -25.65
CA ASN A 28 29.15 -9.76 -24.69
C ASN A 28 29.24 -10.52 -23.36
N LYS A 29 30.33 -11.31 -23.22
CA LYS A 29 30.89 -11.53 -21.89
C LYS A 29 31.16 -10.14 -21.32
N PRO A 30 30.80 -9.87 -20.04
CA PRO A 30 31.20 -8.63 -19.41
C PRO A 30 32.71 -8.54 -19.50
N THR A 31 33.20 -7.56 -20.24
CA THR A 31 34.57 -7.14 -20.11
C THR A 31 34.77 -6.71 -18.67
N SER A 32 35.92 -7.04 -18.08
CA SER A 32 36.37 -6.51 -16.78
C SER A 32 36.45 -4.98 -16.90
N GLY A 33 35.28 -4.33 -16.77
CA GLY A 33 35.14 -2.87 -16.80
C GLY A 33 35.48 -2.29 -15.45
N THR A 34 35.83 -1.01 -15.44
CA THR A 34 35.82 -0.23 -14.18
C THR A 34 34.44 -0.26 -13.55
N PRO A 35 34.29 -0.12 -12.22
CA PRO A 35 32.97 -0.07 -11.56
C PRO A 35 31.98 0.90 -12.22
N GLU A 36 32.43 2.03 -12.76
CA GLU A 36 31.60 3.02 -13.47
C GLU A 36 30.97 2.45 -14.75
N THR A 37 31.68 1.56 -15.49
CA THR A 37 31.13 0.94 -16.71
C THR A 37 30.11 -0.14 -16.36
N VAL A 38 30.31 -0.89 -15.27
CA VAL A 38 29.37 -1.91 -14.80
C VAL A 38 28.07 -1.27 -14.28
N ASP A 39 28.18 -0.18 -13.52
CA ASP A 39 27.02 0.58 -13.05
C ASP A 39 26.20 1.16 -14.23
N ALA A 40 26.87 1.72 -15.25
CA ALA A 40 26.18 2.25 -16.42
C ALA A 40 25.46 1.14 -17.23
N ASP A 41 26.02 -0.06 -17.30
CA ASP A 41 25.36 -1.21 -17.92
C ASP A 41 24.15 -1.68 -17.12
N PHE A 42 24.29 -1.69 -15.79
CA PHE A 42 23.20 -2.03 -14.90
C PHE A 42 22.07 -0.97 -14.95
N ASP A 43 22.39 0.32 -15.04
CA ASP A 43 21.41 1.39 -15.21
C ASP A 43 20.60 1.21 -16.51
N ARG A 44 21.25 0.82 -17.61
CA ARG A 44 20.54 0.47 -18.86
C ARG A 44 19.65 -0.77 -18.70
N TYR A 45 20.09 -1.76 -17.94
CA TYR A 45 19.27 -2.92 -17.61
C TYR A 45 18.03 -2.52 -16.79
N LYS A 46 18.19 -1.69 -15.73
CA LYS A 46 17.08 -1.19 -14.91
C LYS A 46 16.01 -0.50 -15.76
N GLN A 47 16.43 0.35 -16.71
CA GLN A 47 15.48 1.04 -17.59
C GLN A 47 14.66 0.06 -18.44
N ARG A 48 15.32 -0.91 -19.10
CA ARG A 48 14.62 -1.95 -19.89
C ARG A 48 13.71 -2.82 -19.01
N PHE A 49 14.11 -3.09 -17.78
CA PHE A 49 13.30 -3.81 -16.80
C PHE A 49 12.02 -3.07 -16.50
N ILE A 50 12.11 -1.78 -16.16
CA ILE A 50 10.97 -0.93 -15.83
C ILE A 50 10.03 -0.75 -17.03
N ASP A 51 10.56 -0.55 -18.24
CA ASP A 51 9.73 -0.44 -19.45
C ASP A 51 8.91 -1.71 -19.70
N SER A 52 9.52 -2.88 -19.47
CA SER A 52 8.84 -4.17 -19.52
C SER A 52 7.80 -4.32 -18.42
N LEU A 53 8.14 -3.91 -17.20
CA LEU A 53 7.26 -3.97 -16.04
C LEU A 53 5.93 -3.26 -16.30
N TRP A 54 5.98 -2.04 -16.83
CA TRP A 54 4.79 -1.22 -17.09
C TRP A 54 3.86 -1.80 -18.16
N TYR A 55 4.41 -2.44 -19.17
CA TYR A 55 3.61 -3.14 -20.19
C TYR A 55 2.81 -4.31 -19.60
N TYR A 56 3.41 -5.04 -18.65
CA TYR A 56 2.76 -6.18 -17.99
C TYR A 56 1.83 -5.75 -16.84
N ASN A 57 2.05 -4.57 -16.24
CA ASN A 57 1.33 -4.07 -15.08
C ASN A 57 0.79 -2.64 -15.32
N PRO A 58 -0.15 -2.45 -16.26
CA PRO A 58 -0.63 -1.12 -16.66
C PRO A 58 -1.35 -0.37 -15.53
N GLU A 59 -2.07 -1.07 -14.65
CA GLU A 59 -2.71 -0.45 -13.48
C GLU A 59 -1.66 0.08 -12.49
N TRP A 60 -0.61 -0.69 -12.24
CA TRP A 60 0.49 -0.22 -11.40
C TRP A 60 1.25 0.94 -12.07
N ALA A 61 1.48 0.88 -13.38
CA ALA A 61 2.07 2.00 -14.11
C ALA A 61 1.26 3.29 -13.92
N SER A 62 -0.09 3.22 -14.05
CA SER A 62 -1.00 4.34 -13.85
C SER A 62 -0.88 4.93 -12.44
N SER A 63 -0.89 4.11 -11.40
CA SER A 63 -0.73 4.54 -10.01
C SER A 63 0.63 5.19 -9.71
N GLN A 64 1.66 4.88 -10.50
CA GLN A 64 2.97 5.53 -10.43
C GLN A 64 3.06 6.82 -11.26
N GLY A 65 1.96 7.23 -11.94
CA GLY A 65 1.91 8.39 -12.83
C GLY A 65 2.42 8.11 -14.25
N TYR A 66 2.66 6.84 -14.61
CA TYR A 66 3.08 6.45 -15.96
C TYR A 66 1.88 6.03 -16.81
N HIS A 67 1.21 7.02 -17.42
CA HIS A 67 -0.11 6.89 -18.05
C HIS A 67 -0.10 6.34 -19.49
N ARG A 68 1.05 5.89 -19.99
CA ARG A 68 1.19 5.38 -21.37
C ARG A 68 0.26 4.19 -21.65
N TYR A 69 -0.03 3.40 -20.63
CA TYR A 69 -0.77 2.15 -20.75
C TYR A 69 -2.19 2.20 -20.15
N ASP A 70 -2.72 3.38 -19.84
CA ASP A 70 -4.06 3.54 -19.25
C ASP A 70 -5.19 2.89 -20.07
N SER A 71 -5.05 2.85 -21.39
CA SER A 71 -6.01 2.20 -22.30
C SER A 71 -5.90 0.67 -22.35
N LEU A 72 -4.82 0.10 -21.81
CA LEU A 72 -4.59 -1.35 -21.85
C LEU A 72 -5.35 -2.04 -20.71
N LEU A 73 -6.11 -3.09 -21.04
CA LEU A 73 -6.67 -4.04 -20.09
C LEU A 73 -5.97 -5.38 -20.24
N VAL A 74 -5.29 -5.83 -19.19
CA VAL A 74 -4.69 -7.16 -19.16
C VAL A 74 -5.76 -8.20 -18.91
N ILE A 75 -6.00 -9.07 -19.89
CA ILE A 75 -6.93 -10.19 -19.73
C ILE A 75 -6.19 -11.34 -19.04
N PRO A 76 -6.66 -11.80 -17.86
CA PRO A 76 -5.92 -12.74 -17.01
C PRO A 76 -6.04 -14.20 -17.47
N THR A 77 -5.73 -14.47 -18.74
CA THR A 77 -5.76 -15.82 -19.31
C THR A 77 -4.53 -16.64 -18.92
N ALA A 78 -4.61 -17.97 -19.05
CA ALA A 78 -3.46 -18.86 -18.87
C ALA A 78 -2.30 -18.52 -19.84
N GLY A 79 -2.61 -18.22 -21.11
CA GLY A 79 -1.61 -17.80 -22.10
C GLY A 79 -0.91 -16.50 -21.72
N ARG A 80 -1.64 -15.53 -21.15
CA ARG A 80 -1.05 -14.29 -20.65
C ARG A 80 -0.09 -14.57 -19.49
N ARG A 81 -0.46 -15.39 -18.52
CA ARG A 81 0.41 -15.78 -17.40
C ARG A 81 1.69 -16.49 -17.89
N GLN A 82 1.60 -17.36 -18.90
CA GLN A 82 2.77 -18.02 -19.49
C GLN A 82 3.71 -16.99 -20.17
N THR A 83 3.15 -16.04 -20.92
CA THR A 83 3.93 -14.98 -21.57
C THR A 83 4.63 -14.08 -20.55
N GLU A 84 3.96 -13.74 -19.47
CA GLU A 84 4.53 -12.96 -18.37
C GLU A 84 5.64 -13.73 -17.64
N ALA A 85 5.42 -15.00 -17.31
CA ALA A 85 6.43 -15.88 -16.71
C ALA A 85 7.69 -15.99 -17.58
N ALA A 86 7.52 -16.13 -18.91
CA ALA A 86 8.64 -16.17 -19.84
C ALA A 86 9.39 -14.81 -19.90
N ALA A 87 8.68 -13.68 -19.79
CA ALA A 87 9.31 -12.37 -19.73
C ALA A 87 10.11 -12.19 -18.44
N LEU A 88 9.57 -12.59 -17.29
CA LEU A 88 10.26 -12.55 -16.00
C LEU A 88 11.49 -13.46 -15.97
N ALA A 89 11.39 -14.67 -16.52
CA ALA A 89 12.53 -15.59 -16.63
C ALA A 89 13.66 -14.98 -17.49
N ARG A 90 13.33 -14.32 -18.60
CA ARG A 90 14.29 -13.62 -19.43
C ARG A 90 14.97 -12.47 -18.66
N ARG A 91 14.21 -11.65 -17.93
CA ARG A 91 14.77 -10.57 -17.11
C ARG A 91 15.69 -11.08 -16.02
N ARG A 92 15.34 -12.20 -15.41
CA ARG A 92 16.21 -12.88 -14.43
C ARG A 92 17.53 -13.29 -15.05
N LYS A 93 17.49 -13.95 -16.22
CA LYS A 93 18.70 -14.37 -16.94
C LYS A 93 19.57 -13.17 -17.36
N GLU A 94 18.97 -12.08 -17.82
CA GLU A 94 19.70 -10.84 -18.13
C GLU A 94 20.35 -10.23 -16.88
N MET A 95 19.76 -10.38 -15.71
CA MET A 95 20.31 -9.87 -14.45
C MET A 95 21.50 -10.68 -13.94
N GLU A 96 21.55 -11.98 -14.23
CA GLU A 96 22.59 -12.91 -13.77
C GLU A 96 24.01 -12.56 -14.29
N ILE A 97 24.11 -11.68 -15.31
CA ILE A 97 25.41 -11.22 -15.82
C ILE A 97 26.11 -10.23 -14.88
N PHE A 98 25.34 -9.59 -13.98
CA PHE A 98 25.87 -8.63 -13.02
C PHE A 98 26.21 -9.32 -11.70
N LYS A 99 27.42 -9.06 -11.19
CA LYS A 99 27.81 -9.45 -9.84
C LYS A 99 27.54 -8.29 -8.89
N VAL A 100 26.83 -8.57 -7.81
CA VAL A 100 26.41 -7.54 -6.84
C VAL A 100 27.61 -6.78 -6.27
N GLU A 101 28.71 -7.47 -6.02
CA GLU A 101 29.94 -6.90 -5.47
C GLU A 101 30.65 -5.91 -6.40
N ASP A 102 30.42 -6.00 -7.71
CA ASP A 102 31.01 -5.09 -8.71
C ASP A 102 30.19 -3.79 -8.89
N LEU A 103 29.00 -3.72 -8.29
CA LEU A 103 28.10 -2.57 -8.35
C LEU A 103 28.39 -1.58 -7.21
N SER A 104 28.11 -0.30 -7.44
CA SER A 104 28.07 0.70 -6.36
C SER A 104 27.05 0.32 -5.29
N VAL A 105 27.24 0.80 -4.06
CA VAL A 105 26.33 0.51 -2.93
C VAL A 105 24.87 0.85 -3.26
N ASN A 106 24.65 1.94 -4.01
CA ASN A 106 23.33 2.32 -4.48
C ASN A 106 22.74 1.27 -5.43
N ASN A 107 23.50 0.82 -6.41
CA ASN A 107 23.07 -0.18 -7.39
C ASN A 107 23.02 -1.61 -6.81
N GLN A 108 23.79 -1.92 -5.77
CA GLN A 108 23.62 -3.18 -5.01
C GLN A 108 22.21 -3.26 -4.40
N THR A 109 21.69 -2.16 -3.87
CA THR A 109 20.32 -2.12 -3.33
C THR A 109 19.29 -2.28 -4.44
N ASP A 110 19.44 -1.56 -5.55
CA ASP A 110 18.55 -1.69 -6.71
C ASP A 110 18.53 -3.12 -7.26
N PHE A 111 19.69 -3.77 -7.35
CA PHE A 111 19.81 -5.18 -7.76
C PHE A 111 18.98 -6.09 -6.83
N ARG A 112 19.12 -5.94 -5.51
CA ARG A 112 18.40 -6.77 -4.55
C ARG A 112 16.88 -6.53 -4.58
N LEU A 113 16.42 -5.29 -4.84
CA LEU A 113 15.00 -4.99 -5.02
C LEU A 113 14.44 -5.68 -6.27
N LEU A 114 15.15 -5.61 -7.40
CA LEU A 114 14.75 -6.28 -8.62
C LEU A 114 14.78 -7.81 -8.48
N GLN A 115 15.79 -8.35 -7.80
CA GLN A 115 15.89 -9.78 -7.49
C GLN A 115 14.69 -10.23 -6.67
N ASN A 116 14.37 -9.50 -5.59
CA ASN A 116 13.22 -9.81 -4.74
C ASN A 116 11.90 -9.72 -5.51
N TYR A 117 11.75 -8.74 -6.40
CA TYR A 117 10.56 -8.66 -7.26
C TYR A 117 10.41 -9.90 -8.15
N LEU A 118 11.48 -10.34 -8.80
CA LEU A 118 11.47 -11.54 -9.66
C LEU A 118 11.13 -12.82 -8.86
N GLU A 119 11.68 -12.95 -7.66
CA GLU A 119 11.36 -14.07 -6.77
C GLU A 119 9.93 -14.01 -6.26
N SER A 120 9.43 -12.82 -5.89
CA SER A 120 8.06 -12.60 -5.45
C SER A 120 7.06 -12.91 -6.57
N ALA A 121 7.31 -12.41 -7.78
CA ALA A 121 6.44 -12.67 -8.93
C ALA A 121 6.31 -14.19 -9.20
N HIS A 122 7.41 -14.93 -9.14
CA HIS A 122 7.39 -16.39 -9.26
C HIS A 122 6.61 -17.05 -8.10
N PHE A 123 6.85 -16.62 -6.86
CA PHE A 123 6.13 -17.14 -5.69
C PHE A 123 4.61 -16.92 -5.80
N TYR A 124 4.18 -15.73 -6.17
CA TYR A 124 2.75 -15.40 -6.31
C TYR A 124 2.11 -16.17 -7.48
N ALA A 125 2.79 -16.29 -8.61
CA ALA A 125 2.26 -16.98 -9.79
C ALA A 125 2.13 -18.50 -9.61
N ASP A 126 3.16 -19.15 -9.04
CA ASP A 126 3.33 -20.60 -9.10
C ASP A 126 3.14 -21.29 -7.75
N THR A 127 3.35 -20.59 -6.63
CA THR A 127 3.26 -21.19 -5.29
C THR A 127 2.00 -20.74 -4.56
N LEU A 128 1.81 -19.45 -4.36
CA LEU A 128 0.65 -18.91 -3.65
C LEU A 128 -0.62 -19.01 -4.50
N ARG A 129 -0.51 -18.70 -5.79
CA ARG A 129 -1.58 -18.78 -6.79
C ARG A 129 -2.87 -18.08 -6.36
N ASP A 130 -2.76 -16.89 -5.80
CA ASP A 130 -3.90 -16.13 -5.30
C ASP A 130 -4.91 -15.77 -6.40
N TRP A 131 -4.48 -15.74 -7.65
CA TRP A 131 -5.35 -15.63 -8.82
C TRP A 131 -6.40 -16.76 -8.95
N GLN A 132 -6.21 -17.92 -8.28
CA GLN A 132 -7.18 -19.04 -8.27
C GLN A 132 -8.17 -18.99 -7.12
N TRP A 133 -7.80 -18.34 -6.01
CA TRP A 133 -8.59 -18.43 -4.78
C TRP A 133 -9.02 -17.07 -4.21
N ASN A 134 -8.54 -15.96 -4.78
CA ASN A 134 -8.94 -14.61 -4.40
C ASN A 134 -9.77 -13.93 -5.50
N PRO A 135 -11.10 -14.08 -5.52
CA PRO A 135 -11.95 -13.41 -6.51
C PRO A 135 -11.87 -11.89 -6.48
N ALA A 136 -11.44 -11.29 -5.35
CA ALA A 136 -11.30 -9.83 -5.22
C ALA A 136 -10.17 -9.22 -6.07
N ASN A 137 -9.25 -10.06 -6.59
CA ASN A 137 -8.24 -9.61 -7.56
C ASN A 137 -8.84 -9.16 -8.90
N TYR A 138 -10.11 -9.46 -9.16
CA TYR A 138 -10.77 -9.16 -10.42
C TYR A 138 -11.77 -8.00 -10.28
N ASN A 139 -11.26 -6.77 -10.20
CA ASN A 139 -12.08 -5.56 -10.07
C ASN A 139 -11.65 -4.47 -11.06
N LEU A 140 -12.44 -4.28 -12.12
CA LEU A 140 -12.19 -3.27 -13.15
C LEU A 140 -12.57 -1.84 -12.69
N GLY A 141 -13.45 -1.71 -11.69
CA GLY A 141 -13.96 -0.40 -11.25
C GLY A 141 -12.89 0.53 -10.74
N SER A 142 -11.94 0.03 -9.95
CA SER A 142 -10.87 0.85 -9.35
C SER A 142 -9.96 1.49 -10.40
N SER A 143 -9.52 0.73 -11.41
CA SER A 143 -8.64 1.24 -12.46
C SER A 143 -9.33 2.29 -13.35
N VAL A 144 -10.63 2.13 -13.57
CA VAL A 144 -11.43 3.15 -14.32
C VAL A 144 -11.64 4.39 -13.47
N ALA A 145 -11.90 4.24 -12.17
CA ALA A 145 -12.03 5.39 -11.25
C ALA A 145 -10.75 6.22 -11.19
N GLU A 146 -9.60 5.59 -11.17
CA GLU A 146 -8.29 6.26 -11.18
C GLU A 146 -8.10 7.13 -12.43
N ILE A 147 -8.39 6.58 -13.63
CA ILE A 147 -8.31 7.33 -14.89
C ILE A 147 -9.35 8.46 -14.91
N LEU A 148 -10.58 8.19 -14.49
CA LEU A 148 -11.67 9.18 -14.50
C LEU A 148 -11.36 10.39 -13.61
N ASN A 149 -10.82 10.16 -12.43
CA ASN A 149 -10.53 11.19 -11.43
C ASN A 149 -9.14 11.81 -11.57
N GLY A 150 -8.28 11.26 -12.43
CA GLY A 150 -6.95 11.80 -12.71
C GLY A 150 -7.02 13.21 -13.32
N ARG A 151 -5.94 14.01 -13.15
CA ARG A 151 -5.84 15.38 -13.66
C ARG A 151 -4.66 15.59 -14.61
N TYR A 152 -3.98 14.52 -14.98
CA TYR A 152 -2.76 14.53 -15.80
C TYR A 152 -3.01 14.76 -17.30
N TRP A 153 -4.20 14.40 -17.82
CA TRP A 153 -4.60 14.63 -19.19
C TRP A 153 -5.96 15.32 -19.27
N PRO A 154 -6.27 15.98 -20.40
CA PRO A 154 -7.63 16.47 -20.68
C PRO A 154 -8.66 15.35 -20.58
N LEU A 155 -9.88 15.72 -20.17
CA LEU A 155 -10.98 14.76 -19.96
C LEU A 155 -11.21 13.86 -21.20
N ASP A 156 -11.24 14.43 -22.39
CA ASP A 156 -11.52 13.69 -23.62
C ASP A 156 -10.49 12.57 -23.87
N ARG A 157 -9.21 12.84 -23.59
CA ARG A 157 -8.15 11.84 -23.73
C ARG A 157 -8.33 10.71 -22.70
N ARG A 158 -8.68 11.04 -21.46
CA ARG A 158 -8.95 10.05 -20.41
C ARG A 158 -10.17 9.20 -20.73
N LEU A 159 -11.24 9.80 -21.25
CA LEU A 159 -12.45 9.08 -21.67
C LEU A 159 -12.17 8.13 -22.85
N ARG A 160 -11.32 8.52 -23.81
CA ARG A 160 -10.87 7.60 -24.89
C ARG A 160 -10.07 6.42 -24.33
N ALA A 161 -9.20 6.66 -23.34
CA ALA A 161 -8.46 5.59 -22.68
C ALA A 161 -9.41 4.63 -21.96
N ILE A 162 -10.39 5.15 -21.19
CA ILE A 162 -11.43 4.36 -20.55
C ILE A 162 -12.22 3.55 -21.58
N SER A 163 -12.68 4.19 -22.67
CA SER A 163 -13.43 3.51 -23.73
C SER A 163 -12.68 2.32 -24.32
N THR A 164 -11.37 2.49 -24.58
CA THR A 164 -10.54 1.41 -25.10
C THR A 164 -10.34 0.31 -24.04
N LYS A 165 -10.02 0.66 -22.79
CA LYS A 165 -9.83 -0.29 -21.69
C LYS A 165 -11.06 -1.17 -21.49
N ILE A 166 -12.25 -0.58 -21.37
CA ILE A 166 -13.49 -1.33 -21.07
C ILE A 166 -14.08 -2.07 -22.28
N SER A 167 -13.56 -1.86 -23.49
CA SER A 167 -14.03 -2.58 -24.68
C SER A 167 -13.86 -4.11 -24.58
N ARG A 168 -12.99 -4.58 -23.69
CA ARG A 168 -12.72 -6.00 -23.44
C ARG A 168 -13.15 -6.47 -22.06
N ALA A 169 -14.06 -5.76 -21.40
CA ALA A 169 -14.54 -6.13 -20.06
C ALA A 169 -15.16 -7.53 -20.01
N ALA A 170 -15.85 -7.96 -21.09
CA ALA A 170 -16.43 -9.30 -21.18
C ALA A 170 -15.34 -10.38 -21.14
N ASP A 171 -14.28 -10.26 -21.94
CA ASP A 171 -13.16 -11.19 -21.96
C ASP A 171 -12.47 -11.27 -20.58
N TYR A 172 -12.34 -10.12 -19.93
CA TYR A 172 -11.71 -10.01 -18.61
C TYR A 172 -12.47 -10.80 -17.55
N TYR A 173 -13.79 -10.60 -17.43
CA TYR A 173 -14.58 -11.28 -16.41
C TYR A 173 -14.83 -12.74 -16.77
N GLU A 174 -14.86 -13.11 -18.04
CA GLU A 174 -14.91 -14.52 -18.43
C GLU A 174 -13.63 -15.25 -18.02
N ALA A 175 -12.45 -14.68 -18.29
CA ALA A 175 -11.19 -15.24 -17.81
C ALA A 175 -11.11 -15.27 -16.28
N ALA A 176 -11.66 -14.27 -15.59
CA ALA A 176 -11.74 -14.24 -14.13
C ALA A 176 -12.55 -15.42 -13.58
N LYS A 177 -13.73 -15.72 -14.15
CA LYS A 177 -14.55 -16.86 -13.75
C LYS A 177 -13.82 -18.18 -13.96
N GLN A 178 -13.13 -18.35 -15.09
CA GLN A 178 -12.36 -19.55 -15.41
C GLN A 178 -11.16 -19.75 -14.47
N ASN A 179 -10.60 -18.69 -13.95
CA ASN A 179 -9.47 -18.76 -13.03
C ASN A 179 -9.86 -19.22 -11.61
N ILE A 180 -11.08 -18.90 -11.17
CA ILE A 180 -11.52 -19.20 -9.80
C ILE A 180 -11.80 -20.72 -9.67
N ALA A 181 -10.87 -21.42 -9.01
CA ALA A 181 -10.95 -22.86 -8.82
C ALA A 181 -11.24 -23.29 -7.37
N GLN A 182 -10.58 -22.65 -6.41
CA GLN A 182 -10.67 -22.96 -4.98
C GLN A 182 -10.73 -21.66 -4.15
N PRO A 183 -11.81 -20.87 -4.26
CA PRO A 183 -11.91 -19.60 -3.58
C PRO A 183 -11.94 -19.77 -2.06
N THR A 184 -11.61 -18.70 -1.32
CA THR A 184 -11.95 -18.58 0.08
C THR A 184 -13.32 -17.91 0.21
N ARG A 185 -14.06 -18.20 1.28
CA ARG A 185 -15.34 -17.52 1.56
C ARG A 185 -15.15 -16.02 1.80
N GLU A 186 -14.11 -15.69 2.55
CA GLU A 186 -13.77 -14.32 2.97
C GLU A 186 -13.48 -13.42 1.75
N HIS A 187 -12.61 -13.87 0.85
CA HIS A 187 -12.28 -13.12 -0.37
C HIS A 187 -13.44 -13.11 -1.38
N THR A 188 -14.29 -14.14 -1.40
CA THR A 188 -15.52 -14.14 -2.22
C THR A 188 -16.48 -13.06 -1.75
N ASN A 189 -16.72 -12.95 -0.44
CA ASN A 189 -17.56 -11.90 0.13
C ASN A 189 -16.96 -10.50 -0.13
N LEU A 190 -15.65 -10.36 -0.01
CA LEU A 190 -14.94 -9.11 -0.35
C LEU A 190 -15.13 -8.75 -1.83
N ALA A 191 -14.97 -9.72 -2.73
CA ALA A 191 -15.12 -9.50 -4.17
C ALA A 191 -16.53 -9.02 -4.54
N ILE A 192 -17.56 -9.61 -3.94
CA ILE A 192 -18.96 -9.18 -4.12
C ILE A 192 -19.11 -7.71 -3.70
N LEU A 193 -18.66 -7.37 -2.49
CA LEU A 193 -18.77 -6.02 -1.95
C LEU A 193 -18.02 -5.00 -2.83
N GLN A 194 -16.78 -5.32 -3.21
CA GLN A 194 -15.95 -4.43 -4.04
C GLN A 194 -16.50 -4.29 -5.46
N SER A 195 -17.01 -5.35 -6.06
CA SER A 195 -17.62 -5.30 -7.40
C SER A 195 -18.91 -4.48 -7.40
N GLN A 196 -19.73 -4.60 -6.37
CA GLN A 196 -20.92 -3.77 -6.18
C GLN A 196 -20.56 -2.28 -6.03
N GLY A 197 -19.53 -1.96 -5.23
CA GLY A 197 -18.97 -0.61 -5.13
C GLY A 197 -18.41 -0.11 -6.46
N GLY A 198 -17.71 -0.99 -7.20
CA GLY A 198 -17.15 -0.70 -8.53
C GLY A 198 -18.21 -0.34 -9.58
N LEU A 199 -19.42 -0.90 -9.49
CA LEU A 199 -20.53 -0.56 -10.38
C LEU A 199 -20.91 0.93 -10.31
N ALA A 200 -20.72 1.59 -9.17
CA ALA A 200 -21.00 3.01 -9.00
C ALA A 200 -20.10 3.89 -9.89
N VAL A 201 -18.88 3.44 -10.21
CA VAL A 201 -17.95 4.14 -11.11
C VAL A 201 -18.54 4.29 -12.53
N PHE A 202 -19.28 3.27 -12.99
CA PHE A 202 -19.96 3.25 -14.28
C PHE A 202 -21.36 3.88 -14.22
N GLY A 203 -21.63 4.66 -13.18
CA GLY A 203 -22.90 5.35 -12.94
C GLY A 203 -22.94 6.76 -13.51
N LYS A 204 -23.78 7.58 -12.87
CA LYS A 204 -24.11 8.94 -13.32
C LYS A 204 -22.88 9.84 -13.50
N ALA A 205 -21.87 9.77 -12.63
CA ALA A 205 -20.70 10.65 -12.70
C ALA A 205 -19.89 10.45 -13.99
N LEU A 206 -19.70 9.18 -14.41
CA LEU A 206 -19.02 8.89 -15.69
C LEU A 206 -19.90 9.31 -16.88
N GLN A 207 -21.21 9.02 -16.85
CA GLN A 207 -22.14 9.42 -17.90
C GLN A 207 -22.21 10.95 -18.06
N ASP A 208 -22.25 11.70 -16.98
CA ASP A 208 -22.22 13.18 -16.98
C ASP A 208 -20.87 13.69 -17.57
N SER A 209 -19.77 13.01 -17.26
CA SER A 209 -18.45 13.34 -17.83
C SER A 209 -18.41 13.11 -19.33
N VAL A 210 -19.01 12.02 -19.81
CA VAL A 210 -19.15 11.73 -21.25
C VAL A 210 -20.01 12.81 -21.94
N ALA A 211 -21.16 13.15 -21.37
CA ALA A 211 -22.07 14.15 -21.92
C ALA A 211 -21.40 15.53 -22.04
N LYS A 212 -20.62 15.94 -21.03
CA LYS A 212 -19.94 17.25 -20.98
C LYS A 212 -18.63 17.32 -21.77
N SER A 213 -18.15 16.18 -22.27
CA SER A 213 -16.85 16.11 -22.98
C SER A 213 -16.92 16.69 -24.38
N GLY A 214 -15.74 17.02 -24.93
CA GLY A 214 -15.55 17.40 -26.32
C GLY A 214 -15.45 16.21 -27.30
N LEU A 215 -15.82 14.99 -26.87
CA LEU A 215 -15.89 13.82 -27.74
C LEU A 215 -16.94 14.03 -28.86
N THR A 216 -16.71 13.43 -30.03
CA THR A 216 -17.72 13.39 -31.10
C THR A 216 -18.94 12.60 -30.64
N GLU A 217 -20.10 12.85 -31.21
CA GLU A 217 -21.34 12.13 -30.86
C GLU A 217 -21.23 10.61 -31.07
N ARG A 218 -20.44 10.18 -32.05
CA ARG A 218 -20.13 8.77 -32.27
C ARG A 218 -19.30 8.21 -31.09
N GLU A 219 -18.24 8.91 -30.67
CA GLU A 219 -17.40 8.48 -29.53
C GLU A 219 -18.20 8.44 -28.22
N LYS A 220 -19.09 9.43 -28.00
CA LYS A 220 -20.00 9.46 -26.84
C LYS A 220 -20.93 8.26 -26.84
N LYS A 221 -21.54 7.96 -28.00
CA LYS A 221 -22.43 6.81 -28.14
C LYS A 221 -21.68 5.51 -27.92
N ASP A 222 -20.53 5.31 -28.59
CA ASP A 222 -19.72 4.10 -28.43
C ASP A 222 -19.27 3.89 -26.98
N LEU A 223 -18.87 4.95 -26.28
CA LEU A 223 -18.47 4.87 -24.87
C LEU A 223 -19.67 4.57 -23.96
N THR A 224 -20.84 5.17 -24.21
CA THR A 224 -22.07 4.90 -23.46
C THR A 224 -22.49 3.44 -23.59
N ASP A 225 -22.45 2.88 -24.80
CA ASP A 225 -22.78 1.48 -25.07
C ASP A 225 -21.79 0.53 -24.35
N ARG A 226 -20.48 0.87 -24.36
CA ARG A 226 -19.45 0.11 -23.63
C ARG A 226 -19.63 0.18 -22.11
N ILE A 227 -20.01 1.34 -21.57
CA ILE A 227 -20.33 1.50 -20.15
C ILE A 227 -21.50 0.60 -19.77
N ALA A 228 -22.58 0.59 -20.54
CA ALA A 228 -23.74 -0.27 -20.31
C ALA A 228 -23.37 -1.76 -20.36
N THR A 229 -22.60 -2.18 -21.37
CA THR A 229 -22.10 -3.55 -21.48
C THR A 229 -21.22 -3.94 -20.30
N THR A 230 -20.29 -3.05 -19.90
CA THR A 230 -19.40 -3.31 -18.75
C THR A 230 -20.18 -3.52 -17.46
N ARG A 231 -21.21 -2.69 -17.21
CA ARG A 231 -22.09 -2.87 -16.05
C ARG A 231 -22.77 -4.23 -16.04
N LEU A 232 -23.34 -4.65 -17.17
CA LEU A 232 -24.01 -5.96 -17.30
C LEU A 232 -23.03 -7.12 -17.02
N VAL A 233 -21.82 -7.02 -17.51
CA VAL A 233 -20.78 -8.04 -17.31
C VAL A 233 -20.32 -8.08 -15.84
N MET A 234 -20.12 -6.91 -15.20
CA MET A 234 -19.79 -6.82 -13.78
C MET A 234 -20.92 -7.37 -12.89
N GLU A 235 -22.17 -7.03 -13.18
CA GLU A 235 -23.35 -7.60 -12.51
C GLU A 235 -23.42 -9.13 -12.71
N GLY A 236 -23.05 -9.60 -13.90
CA GLY A 236 -22.92 -11.02 -14.21
C GLY A 236 -21.86 -11.73 -13.37
N TYR A 237 -20.72 -11.06 -13.13
CA TYR A 237 -19.67 -11.58 -12.23
C TYR A 237 -20.14 -11.61 -10.77
N VAL A 238 -20.82 -10.58 -10.29
CA VAL A 238 -21.43 -10.57 -8.94
C VAL A 238 -22.43 -11.73 -8.78
N ARG A 239 -23.32 -11.91 -9.78
CA ARG A 239 -24.30 -13.05 -9.77
C ARG A 239 -23.59 -14.41 -9.75
N PHE A 240 -22.55 -14.59 -10.55
CA PHE A 240 -21.73 -15.82 -10.53
C PHE A 240 -21.19 -16.10 -9.11
N LEU A 241 -20.61 -15.11 -8.45
CA LEU A 241 -20.11 -15.28 -7.08
C LEU A 241 -21.22 -15.60 -6.08
N GLN A 242 -22.38 -14.93 -6.18
CA GLN A 242 -23.50 -15.08 -5.25
C GLN A 242 -24.32 -16.35 -5.47
N GLN A 243 -24.52 -16.77 -6.73
CA GLN A 243 -25.46 -17.84 -7.08
C GLN A 243 -24.79 -19.16 -7.42
N GLU A 244 -23.49 -19.15 -7.76
CA GLU A 244 -22.76 -20.35 -8.11
C GLU A 244 -21.63 -20.66 -7.10
N VAL A 245 -20.75 -19.68 -6.82
CA VAL A 245 -19.58 -19.90 -5.95
C VAL A 245 -19.98 -20.03 -4.48
N LEU A 246 -20.76 -19.11 -3.93
CA LEU A 246 -21.18 -19.15 -2.52
C LEU A 246 -22.02 -20.38 -2.18
N PRO A 247 -23.07 -20.73 -2.97
CA PRO A 247 -23.90 -21.89 -2.68
C PRO A 247 -23.18 -23.24 -2.87
N ALA A 248 -22.18 -23.29 -3.77
CA ALA A 248 -21.39 -24.53 -3.94
C ALA A 248 -20.65 -24.95 -2.67
N GLY A 249 -20.35 -23.99 -1.77
CA GLY A 249 -19.75 -24.25 -0.47
C GLY A 249 -18.34 -24.85 -0.50
N LYS A 250 -17.72 -24.92 -1.68
CA LYS A 250 -16.38 -25.51 -1.90
C LYS A 250 -15.29 -24.47 -1.68
N PHE A 251 -14.99 -24.18 -0.41
CA PHE A 251 -14.00 -23.21 -0.03
C PHE A 251 -12.73 -23.85 0.52
N ARG A 252 -11.57 -23.28 0.15
CA ARG A 252 -10.36 -23.51 0.90
C ARG A 252 -10.33 -22.60 2.14
N SER A 253 -9.50 -22.94 3.12
CA SER A 253 -9.19 -22.04 4.24
C SER A 253 -8.49 -20.77 3.74
N PHE A 254 -8.81 -19.63 4.35
CA PHE A 254 -8.05 -18.38 4.16
C PHE A 254 -6.63 -18.47 4.77
N ARG A 255 -6.41 -19.38 5.71
CA ARG A 255 -5.11 -19.59 6.35
C ARG A 255 -4.16 -20.23 5.34
N ILE A 256 -3.02 -19.59 5.13
CA ILE A 256 -2.01 -20.08 4.19
C ILE A 256 -1.02 -21.07 4.83
N GLY A 257 -1.00 -21.14 6.16
CA GLY A 257 -0.11 -22.01 6.93
C GLY A 257 1.31 -21.46 7.07
N LYS A 258 2.03 -21.96 8.07
CA LYS A 258 3.35 -21.43 8.48
C LYS A 258 4.41 -21.42 7.35
N PRO A 259 4.55 -22.46 6.51
CA PRO A 259 5.57 -22.43 5.44
C PRO A 259 5.34 -21.32 4.42
N LEU A 260 4.09 -21.12 3.95
CA LEU A 260 3.76 -20.06 3.00
C LEU A 260 3.82 -18.69 3.65
N PHE A 261 3.39 -18.57 4.91
CA PHE A 261 3.49 -17.33 5.67
C PHE A 261 4.94 -16.87 5.82
N ASN A 262 5.85 -17.76 6.23
CA ASN A 262 7.26 -17.44 6.40
C ASN A 262 7.91 -17.06 5.06
N ARG A 263 7.59 -17.76 3.97
CA ARG A 263 8.12 -17.41 2.64
C ARG A 263 7.60 -16.06 2.16
N LYS A 264 6.30 -15.81 2.32
CA LYS A 264 5.67 -14.54 1.98
C LYS A 264 6.24 -13.40 2.84
N PHE A 265 6.43 -13.63 4.13
CA PHE A 265 7.08 -12.66 5.03
C PHE A 265 8.49 -12.28 4.56
N ALA A 266 9.30 -13.25 4.19
CA ALA A 266 10.64 -12.99 3.70
C ALA A 266 10.64 -12.15 2.40
N LEU A 267 9.65 -12.34 1.53
CA LEU A 267 9.53 -11.63 0.24
C LEU A 267 8.90 -10.24 0.37
N ASP A 268 7.83 -10.11 1.18
CA ASP A 268 7.07 -8.86 1.26
C ASP A 268 7.66 -7.89 2.29
N ILE A 269 8.06 -8.40 3.46
CA ILE A 269 8.62 -7.57 4.54
C ILE A 269 10.09 -7.29 4.31
N GLN A 270 10.84 -8.27 3.84
CA GLN A 270 12.28 -8.16 3.60
C GLN A 270 13.06 -7.69 4.85
N SER A 271 12.67 -8.19 6.03
CA SER A 271 13.29 -7.86 7.30
C SER A 271 14.62 -8.59 7.52
N SER A 272 15.41 -8.09 8.48
CA SER A 272 16.54 -8.81 9.07
C SER A 272 16.07 -9.92 10.02
N TYR A 273 14.83 -9.82 10.52
CA TYR A 273 14.21 -10.80 11.41
C TYR A 273 13.34 -11.78 10.62
N SER A 274 13.26 -13.01 11.08
CA SER A 274 12.26 -13.98 10.65
C SER A 274 10.87 -13.64 11.22
N ALA A 275 9.82 -14.21 10.61
CA ALA A 275 8.45 -14.05 11.12
C ALA A 275 8.29 -14.53 12.57
N ASP A 276 8.95 -15.64 12.94
CA ASP A 276 8.92 -16.18 14.30
C ASP A 276 9.65 -15.27 15.31
N GLU A 277 10.72 -14.58 14.88
CA GLU A 277 11.42 -13.60 15.74
C GLU A 277 10.57 -12.36 15.95
N VAL A 278 9.93 -11.85 14.90
CA VAL A 278 8.99 -10.72 15.00
C VAL A 278 7.84 -11.07 15.94
N TYR A 279 7.26 -12.27 15.82
CA TYR A 279 6.20 -12.74 16.71
C TYR A 279 6.64 -12.74 18.18
N ARG A 280 7.82 -13.31 18.47
CA ARG A 280 8.35 -13.32 19.86
C ARG A 280 8.64 -11.92 20.40
N LYS A 281 9.24 -11.04 19.59
CA LYS A 281 9.46 -9.63 19.93
C LYS A 281 8.14 -8.91 20.23
N ALA A 282 7.11 -9.13 19.40
CA ALA A 282 5.79 -8.56 19.61
C ALA A 282 5.12 -9.05 20.90
N GLN A 283 5.23 -10.34 21.23
CA GLN A 283 4.73 -10.89 22.49
C GLN A 283 5.43 -10.27 23.72
N GLN A 284 6.75 -10.09 23.66
CA GLN A 284 7.50 -9.42 24.70
C GLN A 284 7.09 -7.95 24.85
N HIS A 285 7.04 -7.23 23.75
CA HIS A 285 6.68 -5.80 23.72
C HIS A 285 5.24 -5.56 24.23
N ARG A 286 4.30 -6.45 23.91
CA ARG A 286 2.94 -6.44 24.49
C ARG A 286 2.97 -6.42 26.03
N GLN A 287 3.83 -7.25 26.65
CA GLN A 287 3.95 -7.29 28.11
C GLN A 287 4.56 -6.00 28.67
N GLU A 288 5.53 -5.43 27.97
CA GLU A 288 6.17 -4.16 28.33
C GLU A 288 5.15 -3.02 28.29
N LEU A 289 4.38 -2.90 27.19
CA LEU A 289 3.34 -1.89 27.06
C LEU A 289 2.26 -2.01 28.16
N LEU A 290 1.77 -3.21 28.47
CA LEU A 290 0.77 -3.38 29.53
C LEU A 290 1.30 -2.91 30.90
N ARG A 291 2.59 -3.18 31.21
CA ARG A 291 3.19 -2.67 32.46
C ARG A 291 3.31 -1.15 32.46
N ASP A 292 3.71 -0.54 31.34
CA ASP A 292 3.85 0.90 31.23
C ASP A 292 2.49 1.61 31.32
N MET A 293 1.49 1.10 30.59
CA MET A 293 0.12 1.57 30.69
C MET A 293 -0.42 1.52 32.12
N GLY A 294 -0.21 0.40 32.83
CA GLY A 294 -0.61 0.26 34.23
C GLY A 294 0.03 1.31 35.14
N ARG A 295 1.37 1.54 34.99
CA ARG A 295 2.08 2.56 35.77
C ARG A 295 1.55 3.98 35.50
N ARG A 296 1.31 4.33 34.23
CA ARG A 296 0.78 5.64 33.83
C ARG A 296 -0.66 5.82 34.32
N ALA A 297 -1.51 4.81 34.14
CA ALA A 297 -2.90 4.85 34.61
C ALA A 297 -2.97 5.04 36.12
N ALA A 298 -2.08 4.37 36.90
CA ALA A 298 -2.02 4.55 38.36
C ALA A 298 -1.64 5.99 38.76
N ARG A 299 -0.69 6.63 38.06
CA ARG A 299 -0.33 8.05 38.29
C ARG A 299 -1.45 9.01 37.91
N LEU A 300 -2.21 8.69 36.86
CA LEU A 300 -3.32 9.53 36.40
C LEU A 300 -4.60 9.36 37.24
N TRP A 301 -4.76 8.25 37.97
CA TRP A 301 -5.97 7.92 38.71
C TRP A 301 -6.41 9.02 39.68
N PRO A 302 -5.56 9.57 40.57
CA PRO A 302 -5.98 10.61 41.50
C PRO A 302 -6.52 11.88 40.83
N LYS A 303 -6.01 12.19 39.64
CA LYS A 303 -6.41 13.36 38.85
C LYS A 303 -7.81 13.21 38.24
N TYR A 304 -8.16 12.03 37.76
CA TYR A 304 -9.39 11.79 37.02
C TYR A 304 -10.50 11.15 37.87
N PHE A 305 -10.13 10.53 38.99
CA PHE A 305 -11.02 9.82 39.92
C PHE A 305 -10.72 10.20 41.38
N PRO A 306 -10.81 11.50 41.72
CA PRO A 306 -10.44 11.97 43.07
C PRO A 306 -11.28 11.29 44.16
N GLY A 307 -10.60 10.78 45.21
CA GLY A 307 -11.25 10.11 46.33
C GLY A 307 -11.73 8.68 46.05
N GLN A 308 -11.53 8.14 44.87
CA GLN A 308 -11.91 6.76 44.52
C GLN A 308 -10.69 5.82 44.63
N THR A 309 -10.92 4.62 45.17
CA THR A 309 -9.90 3.56 45.18
C THR A 309 -9.70 3.03 43.76
N PRO A 310 -8.44 2.94 43.28
CA PRO A 310 -8.19 2.37 41.96
C PRO A 310 -8.53 0.87 41.91
N PRO A 311 -8.99 0.34 40.76
CA PRO A 311 -9.18 -1.08 40.57
C PRO A 311 -7.89 -1.88 40.89
N ALA A 312 -8.03 -3.02 41.57
CA ALA A 312 -6.91 -3.94 41.82
C ALA A 312 -6.42 -4.62 40.51
N ASP A 313 -7.34 -4.85 39.56
CA ASP A 313 -7.01 -5.35 38.24
C ASP A 313 -6.42 -4.24 37.36
N SER A 314 -5.19 -4.44 36.91
CA SER A 314 -4.48 -3.46 36.07
C SER A 314 -5.17 -3.17 34.75
N VAL A 315 -5.82 -4.16 34.13
CA VAL A 315 -6.55 -3.98 32.86
C VAL A 315 -7.79 -3.11 33.08
N ALA A 316 -8.52 -3.35 34.17
CA ALA A 316 -9.67 -2.52 34.55
C ALA A 316 -9.27 -1.07 34.87
N LEU A 317 -8.13 -0.88 35.56
CA LEU A 317 -7.57 0.44 35.85
C LEU A 317 -7.25 1.20 34.55
N ILE A 318 -6.47 0.58 33.64
CA ILE A 318 -6.10 1.16 32.35
C ILE A 318 -7.36 1.52 31.56
N LYS A 319 -8.31 0.60 31.46
CA LYS A 319 -9.56 0.79 30.70
C LYS A 319 -10.36 2.00 31.18
N GLN A 320 -10.48 2.19 32.50
CA GLN A 320 -11.23 3.32 33.06
C GLN A 320 -10.53 4.66 32.78
N VAL A 321 -9.20 4.72 32.93
CA VAL A 321 -8.43 5.95 32.63
C VAL A 321 -8.51 6.28 31.14
N ILE A 322 -8.31 5.30 30.25
CA ILE A 322 -8.47 5.49 28.79
C ILE A 322 -9.87 5.99 28.46
N SER A 323 -10.91 5.37 29.02
CA SER A 323 -12.29 5.79 28.81
C SER A 323 -12.50 7.24 29.18
N LYS A 324 -11.91 7.69 30.30
CA LYS A 324 -12.00 9.08 30.76
C LYS A 324 -11.24 10.05 29.85
N LEU A 325 -10.06 9.69 29.38
CA LEU A 325 -9.29 10.48 28.42
C LEU A 325 -10.01 10.61 27.08
N SER A 326 -10.73 9.57 26.68
CA SER A 326 -11.46 9.51 25.40
C SER A 326 -12.72 10.39 25.37
N GLU A 327 -13.16 10.97 26.49
CA GLU A 327 -14.24 11.95 26.53
C GLU A 327 -13.90 13.28 25.85
N LYS A 328 -12.59 13.58 25.70
CA LYS A 328 -12.12 14.82 25.08
C LYS A 328 -11.83 14.59 23.60
N HIS A 329 -12.76 14.92 22.75
CA HIS A 329 -12.65 14.76 21.29
C HIS A 329 -13.34 15.88 20.54
N ALA A 330 -13.13 15.95 19.22
CA ALA A 330 -13.81 16.86 18.32
C ALA A 330 -15.31 16.53 18.21
N THR A 331 -16.10 17.45 17.66
CA THR A 331 -17.47 17.13 17.24
C THR A 331 -17.46 16.39 15.90
N PRO A 332 -18.51 15.62 15.56
CA PRO A 332 -18.58 14.95 14.25
C PRO A 332 -18.38 15.90 13.06
N ALA A 333 -18.99 17.08 13.08
CA ALA A 333 -18.85 18.10 12.04
C ALA A 333 -17.48 18.79 12.05
N GLY A 334 -16.83 18.86 13.22
CA GLY A 334 -15.52 19.52 13.40
C GLY A 334 -14.32 18.61 13.18
N PHE A 335 -14.49 17.29 12.96
CA PHE A 335 -13.41 16.34 12.95
C PHE A 335 -12.35 16.63 11.86
N VAL A 336 -12.79 16.86 10.61
CA VAL A 336 -11.87 17.18 9.49
C VAL A 336 -11.15 18.52 9.74
N GLN A 337 -11.84 19.50 10.35
CA GLN A 337 -11.22 20.78 10.70
C GLN A 337 -10.18 20.61 11.81
N ALA A 338 -10.46 19.80 12.84
CA ALA A 338 -9.49 19.49 13.89
C ALA A 338 -8.19 18.85 13.36
N VAL A 339 -8.28 18.01 12.33
CA VAL A 339 -7.09 17.51 11.61
C VAL A 339 -6.33 18.66 10.95
N LYS A 340 -7.03 19.54 10.20
CA LYS A 340 -6.40 20.69 9.52
C LYS A 340 -5.68 21.63 10.49
N ASP A 341 -6.29 21.92 11.62
CA ASP A 341 -5.76 22.87 12.62
C ASP A 341 -4.46 22.38 13.27
N GLN A 342 -4.21 21.07 13.30
CA GLN A 342 -2.97 20.51 13.84
C GLN A 342 -1.78 20.58 12.87
N MET A 343 -2.01 20.65 11.56
CA MET A 343 -0.90 20.62 10.58
C MET A 343 0.14 21.72 10.79
N PRO A 344 -0.22 23.01 10.95
CA PRO A 344 0.76 24.07 11.19
C PRO A 344 1.56 23.87 12.49
N THR A 345 0.99 23.23 13.49
CA THR A 345 1.68 22.95 14.76
C THR A 345 2.73 21.85 14.58
N LEU A 346 2.41 20.80 13.82
CA LEU A 346 3.38 19.74 13.49
C LEU A 346 4.54 20.29 12.65
N VAL A 347 4.24 21.10 11.62
CA VAL A 347 5.29 21.77 10.81
C VAL A 347 6.24 22.54 11.69
N ARG A 348 5.71 23.47 12.51
CA ARG A 348 6.55 24.29 13.40
C ARG A 348 7.37 23.45 14.38
N TRP A 349 6.75 22.42 14.99
CA TRP A 349 7.47 21.57 15.93
C TRP A 349 8.67 20.86 15.31
N VAL A 350 8.50 20.31 14.11
CA VAL A 350 9.57 19.63 13.37
C VAL A 350 10.69 20.60 13.03
N ASP A 351 10.37 21.82 12.61
CA ASP A 351 11.35 22.86 12.26
C ASP A 351 12.08 23.39 13.51
N ASP A 352 11.35 23.77 14.56
CA ASP A 352 11.91 24.33 15.80
C ASP A 352 12.85 23.35 16.52
N HIS A 353 12.50 22.05 16.50
CA HIS A 353 13.31 20.98 17.11
C HIS A 353 14.33 20.39 16.14
N LYS A 354 14.41 20.90 14.90
CA LYS A 354 15.37 20.45 13.88
C LYS A 354 15.34 18.94 13.68
N LEU A 355 14.14 18.35 13.60
CA LEU A 355 14.00 16.88 13.49
C LEU A 355 14.34 16.37 12.11
N LEU A 356 13.97 17.09 11.06
CA LEU A 356 14.34 16.88 9.66
C LEU A 356 13.95 18.10 8.81
N MET A 357 14.44 18.19 7.57
CA MET A 357 14.08 19.25 6.63
C MET A 357 12.73 18.96 5.97
N GLN A 358 11.84 19.94 5.96
CA GLN A 358 10.58 19.89 5.24
C GLN A 358 10.67 20.60 3.88
N ASP A 359 9.87 20.19 2.90
CA ASP A 359 9.83 20.82 1.58
C ASP A 359 8.62 21.74 1.43
N PRO A 360 8.77 23.07 1.54
CA PRO A 360 7.64 23.99 1.42
C PRO A 360 7.06 24.04 -0.01
N THR A 361 7.75 23.50 -1.02
CA THR A 361 7.27 23.45 -2.41
C THR A 361 6.32 22.27 -2.69
N LYS A 362 6.15 21.38 -1.72
CA LYS A 362 5.27 20.21 -1.79
C LYS A 362 4.19 20.30 -0.70
N PRO A 363 3.14 21.13 -0.88
CA PRO A 363 2.13 21.31 0.15
C PRO A 363 1.30 20.05 0.35
N LEU A 364 1.01 19.74 1.62
CA LEU A 364 0.02 18.75 2.00
C LEU A 364 -1.38 19.38 1.96
N VAL A 365 -2.30 18.77 1.22
CA VAL A 365 -3.70 19.22 1.14
C VAL A 365 -4.59 18.28 1.95
N VAL A 366 -5.05 18.75 3.11
CA VAL A 366 -6.04 18.00 3.92
C VAL A 366 -7.43 18.19 3.32
N ARG A 367 -8.11 17.08 3.02
CA ARG A 367 -9.46 17.08 2.45
C ARG A 367 -10.33 15.96 3.00
N GLU A 368 -11.64 16.07 2.83
CA GLU A 368 -12.52 14.92 3.01
C GLU A 368 -12.17 13.82 2.02
N THR A 369 -12.25 12.57 2.46
CA THR A 369 -12.11 11.39 1.59
C THR A 369 -13.11 11.49 0.44
N PRO A 370 -12.65 11.48 -0.83
CA PRO A 370 -13.53 11.49 -1.99
C PRO A 370 -14.52 10.31 -1.96
N LEU A 371 -15.75 10.52 -2.45
CA LEU A 371 -16.81 9.50 -2.38
C LEU A 371 -16.40 8.13 -2.92
N TYR A 372 -15.63 8.08 -4.02
CA TYR A 372 -15.17 6.83 -4.64
C TYR A 372 -14.13 6.07 -3.82
N MET A 373 -13.54 6.71 -2.80
CA MET A 373 -12.56 6.11 -1.88
C MET A 373 -13.19 5.73 -0.53
N ARG A 374 -14.41 6.21 -0.22
CA ARG A 374 -15.07 5.95 1.05
C ARG A 374 -15.42 4.48 1.23
N GLY A 375 -15.51 4.05 2.49
CA GLY A 375 -15.88 2.66 2.81
C GLY A 375 -14.74 1.64 2.69
N SER A 376 -13.51 2.09 2.46
CA SER A 376 -12.31 1.23 2.50
C SER A 376 -11.96 0.73 3.92
N GLY A 377 -12.61 1.29 4.94
CA GLY A 377 -12.34 0.99 6.36
C GLY A 377 -11.14 1.76 6.94
N ALA A 378 -10.47 2.59 6.16
CA ALA A 378 -9.44 3.49 6.66
C ALA A 378 -10.07 4.84 7.03
N GLY A 379 -9.94 5.26 8.31
CA GLY A 379 -10.44 6.55 8.76
C GLY A 379 -9.64 7.74 8.24
N ALA A 380 -8.41 7.48 7.82
CA ALA A 380 -7.48 8.45 7.26
C ALA A 380 -6.52 7.77 6.30
N SER A 381 -6.00 8.50 5.29
CA SER A 381 -5.00 7.97 4.36
C SER A 381 -4.27 9.08 3.60
N ILE A 382 -3.03 8.80 3.20
CA ILE A 382 -2.26 9.67 2.31
C ILE A 382 -2.38 9.18 0.87
N SER A 383 -2.66 10.11 -0.05
CA SER A 383 -2.55 9.91 -1.50
C SER A 383 -1.42 10.79 -2.01
N ALA A 384 -0.27 10.20 -2.29
CA ALA A 384 0.87 10.89 -2.88
C ALA A 384 0.98 10.58 -4.37
N PRO A 385 1.50 11.52 -5.18
CA PRO A 385 1.80 11.26 -6.58
C PRO A 385 2.94 10.24 -6.69
N GLY A 386 2.90 9.44 -7.74
CA GLY A 386 4.00 8.55 -8.07
C GLY A 386 5.22 9.29 -8.65
N PRO A 387 6.34 8.58 -8.86
CA PRO A 387 7.61 9.17 -9.29
C PRO A 387 7.56 9.81 -10.69
N TYR A 388 6.56 9.49 -11.50
CA TYR A 388 6.37 10.09 -12.83
C TYR A 388 5.46 11.34 -12.83
N ASP A 389 4.71 11.60 -11.74
CA ASP A 389 3.82 12.76 -11.60
C ASP A 389 4.24 13.64 -10.42
N LYS A 390 5.50 14.07 -10.41
CA LYS A 390 6.12 14.82 -9.30
C LYS A 390 5.49 16.20 -9.04
N ALA A 391 4.70 16.72 -9.99
CA ALA A 391 4.05 18.02 -9.87
C ALA A 391 2.69 17.97 -9.16
N ALA A 392 2.09 16.79 -9.02
CA ALA A 392 0.78 16.64 -8.38
C ALA A 392 0.86 16.86 -6.86
N ASN A 393 -0.27 17.26 -6.29
CA ASN A 393 -0.39 17.46 -4.84
C ASN A 393 -0.44 16.12 -4.09
N THR A 394 0.08 16.14 -2.87
CA THR A 394 -0.19 15.09 -1.89
C THR A 394 -1.45 15.44 -1.10
N TYR A 395 -2.34 14.49 -0.95
CA TYR A 395 -3.60 14.66 -0.23
C TYR A 395 -3.62 13.81 1.04
N TYR A 396 -4.00 14.45 2.14
CA TYR A 396 -4.41 13.77 3.36
C TYR A 396 -5.93 13.65 3.32
N ASN A 397 -6.43 12.46 3.05
CA ASN A 397 -7.85 12.17 2.98
C ASN A 397 -8.34 11.77 4.38
N VAL A 398 -9.34 12.45 4.88
CA VAL A 398 -9.94 12.23 6.20
C VAL A 398 -11.40 11.82 5.98
N GLU A 399 -11.83 10.69 6.53
CA GLU A 399 -13.20 10.21 6.39
C GLU A 399 -14.14 11.12 7.18
N PRO A 400 -15.12 11.80 6.53
CA PRO A 400 -16.09 12.61 7.25
C PRO A 400 -17.07 11.73 7.99
N LEU A 401 -17.50 12.18 9.18
CA LEU A 401 -18.46 11.45 10.02
C LEU A 401 -19.91 11.77 9.68
N THR A 402 -20.13 12.60 8.67
CA THR A 402 -21.47 12.93 8.15
C THR A 402 -22.14 11.69 7.55
N GLY A 403 -23.36 11.39 7.99
CA GLY A 403 -24.10 10.20 7.55
C GLY A 403 -23.92 8.97 8.44
N GLN A 404 -23.08 9.02 9.45
CA GLN A 404 -23.01 8.01 10.51
C GLN A 404 -24.09 8.27 11.57
N SER A 405 -24.55 7.20 12.25
CA SER A 405 -25.40 7.38 13.44
C SER A 405 -24.60 8.09 14.55
N ALA A 406 -25.32 8.76 15.46
CA ALA A 406 -24.69 9.44 16.60
C ALA A 406 -23.80 8.48 17.43
N ALA A 407 -24.23 7.25 17.63
CA ALA A 407 -23.47 6.24 18.37
C ALA A 407 -22.19 5.81 17.63
N GLN A 408 -22.26 5.66 16.31
CA GLN A 408 -21.08 5.33 15.49
C GLN A 408 -20.07 6.48 15.47
N ALA A 409 -20.55 7.71 15.28
CA ALA A 409 -19.69 8.89 15.31
C ALA A 409 -19.03 9.09 16.70
N GLU A 410 -19.77 8.89 17.79
CA GLU A 410 -19.25 8.96 19.15
C GLU A 410 -18.18 7.90 19.40
N SER A 411 -18.44 6.63 19.05
CA SER A 411 -17.45 5.54 19.18
C SER A 411 -16.17 5.85 18.40
N TYR A 412 -16.30 6.37 17.17
CA TYR A 412 -15.17 6.78 16.35
C TYR A 412 -14.37 7.92 16.99
N LEU A 413 -15.04 8.96 17.47
CA LEU A 413 -14.38 10.13 18.08
C LEU A 413 -13.71 9.79 19.41
N ARG A 414 -14.26 8.86 20.18
CA ARG A 414 -13.59 8.33 21.39
C ARG A 414 -12.30 7.59 21.07
N GLU A 415 -12.27 6.86 19.96
CA GLU A 415 -11.02 6.24 19.47
C GLU A 415 -10.02 7.30 18.99
N TYR A 416 -10.47 8.27 18.18
CA TYR A 416 -9.65 9.37 17.66
C TYR A 416 -9.84 10.66 18.50
N ASN A 417 -9.73 10.50 19.83
CA ASN A 417 -9.81 11.61 20.78
C ASN A 417 -8.65 12.61 20.62
N GLN A 418 -8.65 13.67 21.40
CA GLN A 418 -7.67 14.77 21.26
C GLN A 418 -6.20 14.31 21.34
N TYR A 419 -5.88 13.21 22.02
CA TYR A 419 -4.53 12.67 22.13
C TYR A 419 -4.20 11.77 20.93
N THR A 420 -5.06 10.79 20.66
CA THR A 420 -4.89 9.85 19.55
C THR A 420 -4.91 10.56 18.20
N LEU A 421 -5.69 11.63 18.04
CA LEU A 421 -5.71 12.43 16.82
C LEU A 421 -4.36 13.09 16.52
N GLN A 422 -3.62 13.53 17.55
CA GLN A 422 -2.25 14.04 17.38
C GLN A 422 -1.32 12.95 16.87
N ILE A 423 -1.41 11.74 17.45
CA ILE A 423 -0.60 10.59 17.04
C ILE A 423 -0.94 10.18 15.61
N LEU A 424 -2.22 10.14 15.24
CA LEU A 424 -2.67 9.86 13.88
C LEU A 424 -2.09 10.89 12.89
N ASN A 425 -2.13 12.17 13.21
CA ASN A 425 -1.62 13.22 12.34
C ASN A 425 -0.09 13.20 12.19
N ILE A 426 0.63 12.76 13.21
CA ILE A 426 2.07 12.46 13.10
C ILE A 426 2.29 11.29 12.14
N HIS A 427 1.55 10.20 12.32
CA HIS A 427 1.64 8.98 11.51
C HIS A 427 1.33 9.24 10.04
N GLU A 428 0.17 9.81 9.75
CA GLU A 428 -0.29 10.03 8.38
C GLU A 428 0.44 11.19 7.69
N ALA A 429 0.70 12.27 8.44
CA ALA A 429 1.20 13.50 7.83
C ALA A 429 2.66 13.80 8.19
N ILE A 430 2.91 14.54 9.27
CA ILE A 430 4.19 15.19 9.57
C ILE A 430 4.71 14.77 10.96
N PRO A 431 5.88 14.13 10.99
CA PRO A 431 6.78 13.77 9.89
C PRO A 431 6.62 12.34 9.33
N GLY A 432 5.42 11.76 9.41
CA GLY A 432 5.10 10.38 9.01
C GLY A 432 5.04 10.15 7.50
N HIS A 433 3.96 9.54 7.02
CA HIS A 433 3.80 9.09 5.62
C HIS A 433 4.00 10.19 4.59
N TYR A 434 3.37 11.37 4.78
CA TYR A 434 3.55 12.47 3.83
C TYR A 434 5.03 12.84 3.66
N THR A 435 5.73 13.06 4.77
CA THR A 435 7.15 13.44 4.73
C THR A 435 8.00 12.35 4.07
N GLN A 436 7.79 11.09 4.45
CA GLN A 436 8.50 9.95 3.88
C GLN A 436 8.32 9.85 2.36
N LEU A 437 7.08 10.03 1.86
CA LEU A 437 6.78 9.97 0.42
C LEU A 437 7.37 11.14 -0.36
N VAL A 438 7.44 12.34 0.24
CA VAL A 438 8.16 13.48 -0.36
C VAL A 438 9.64 13.17 -0.54
N TYR A 439 10.29 12.58 0.46
CA TYR A 439 11.69 12.14 0.35
C TYR A 439 11.86 11.02 -0.66
N ALA A 440 10.99 10.01 -0.66
CA ALA A 440 11.06 8.88 -1.61
C ALA A 440 11.00 9.34 -3.06
N ASN A 441 10.15 10.34 -3.38
CA ASN A 441 10.04 10.91 -4.71
C ASN A 441 11.26 11.76 -5.14
N ARG A 442 12.15 12.09 -4.21
CA ARG A 442 13.43 12.76 -4.49
C ARG A 442 14.57 11.78 -4.72
N SER A 443 14.37 10.49 -4.42
CA SER A 443 15.40 9.48 -4.63
C SER A 443 15.91 9.50 -6.08
N PRO A 444 17.22 9.48 -6.31
CA PRO A 444 17.78 9.42 -7.66
C PRO A 444 17.51 8.07 -8.34
N SER A 445 17.17 7.06 -7.57
CA SER A 445 16.85 5.72 -8.09
C SER A 445 15.35 5.55 -8.26
N LEU A 446 14.92 5.44 -9.52
CA LEU A 446 13.54 5.12 -9.88
C LEU A 446 13.12 3.73 -9.33
N VAL A 447 14.05 2.77 -9.26
CA VAL A 447 13.81 1.44 -8.66
C VAL A 447 13.38 1.57 -7.20
N LYS A 448 14.08 2.37 -6.39
CA LYS A 448 13.73 2.59 -4.98
C LYS A 448 12.39 3.32 -4.80
N SER A 449 12.01 4.16 -5.77
CA SER A 449 10.71 4.86 -5.75
C SER A 449 9.56 3.92 -6.13
N ILE A 450 9.77 2.99 -7.07
CA ILE A 450 8.74 2.07 -7.58
C ILE A 450 8.56 0.88 -6.64
N PHE A 451 9.66 0.25 -6.19
CA PHE A 451 9.62 -0.94 -5.36
C PHE A 451 9.69 -0.60 -3.87
N GLY A 452 8.78 0.30 -3.43
CA GLY A 452 8.69 0.69 -2.03
C GLY A 452 8.37 -0.49 -1.12
N ASN A 453 9.09 -0.59 -0.01
CA ASN A 453 8.89 -1.62 1.01
C ASN A 453 7.84 -1.18 2.02
N GLY A 454 6.74 -1.93 2.12
CA GLY A 454 5.64 -1.62 3.04
C GLY A 454 6.06 -1.58 4.51
N ALA A 455 7.01 -2.42 4.93
CA ALA A 455 7.50 -2.41 6.31
C ALA A 455 8.34 -1.15 6.61
N MET A 456 9.13 -0.66 5.65
CA MET A 456 9.83 0.62 5.80
C MET A 456 8.83 1.78 5.88
N ILE A 457 7.82 1.83 5.00
CA ILE A 457 6.85 2.92 4.91
C ILE A 457 6.00 3.00 6.18
N GLU A 458 5.39 1.89 6.60
CA GLU A 458 4.59 1.82 7.83
C GLU A 458 5.46 1.96 9.08
N GLY A 459 6.64 1.32 9.05
CA GLY A 459 7.60 1.40 10.14
C GLY A 459 8.11 2.81 10.42
N TRP A 460 8.35 3.60 9.36
CA TRP A 460 8.71 5.01 9.50
C TRP A 460 7.59 5.80 10.19
N ALA A 461 6.35 5.65 9.75
CA ALA A 461 5.22 6.35 10.34
C ALA A 461 5.07 6.01 11.83
N VAL A 462 5.13 4.73 12.20
CA VAL A 462 5.10 4.29 13.62
C VAL A 462 6.32 4.79 14.41
N TYR A 463 7.49 4.79 13.80
CA TYR A 463 8.71 5.34 14.39
C TYR A 463 8.55 6.83 14.75
N THR A 464 7.98 7.61 13.84
CA THR A 464 7.82 9.06 14.05
C THR A 464 6.84 9.41 15.16
N GLU A 465 5.85 8.59 15.45
CA GLU A 465 4.91 8.78 16.56
C GLU A 465 5.66 8.91 17.89
N ARG A 466 6.47 7.91 18.21
CA ARG A 466 7.26 7.90 19.44
C ARG A 466 8.37 8.95 19.42
N MET A 467 9.07 9.10 18.28
CA MET A 467 10.14 10.08 18.12
C MET A 467 9.66 11.50 18.41
N MET A 468 8.46 11.86 17.95
CA MET A 468 7.85 13.16 18.24
C MET A 468 7.56 13.33 19.74
N LEU A 469 7.04 12.31 20.42
CA LEU A 469 6.81 12.35 21.87
C LEU A 469 8.14 12.42 22.64
N GLU A 470 9.16 11.69 22.23
CA GLU A 470 10.52 11.77 22.80
C GLU A 470 11.14 13.16 22.64
N SER A 471 10.78 13.93 21.60
CA SER A 471 11.18 15.32 21.43
C SER A 471 10.39 16.32 22.31
N GLY A 472 9.40 15.83 23.07
CA GLY A 472 8.54 16.63 23.94
C GLY A 472 7.21 17.09 23.35
N TYR A 473 6.87 16.67 22.11
CA TYR A 473 5.59 17.00 21.52
C TYR A 473 4.42 16.47 22.36
N GLY A 474 3.34 17.24 22.47
CA GLY A 474 2.22 16.91 23.35
C GLY A 474 2.48 17.15 24.84
N GLY A 475 3.59 17.83 25.20
CA GLY A 475 3.91 18.26 26.57
C GLY A 475 4.48 17.15 27.47
N ASN A 476 4.85 16.00 26.92
CA ASN A 476 5.44 14.86 27.64
C ASN A 476 4.61 14.39 28.84
N THR A 477 3.28 14.47 28.78
CA THR A 477 2.37 14.11 29.86
C THR A 477 2.06 12.61 29.86
N ASP A 478 1.69 12.07 31.05
CA ASP A 478 1.25 10.67 31.14
C ASP A 478 0.01 10.36 30.29
N GLU A 479 -0.83 11.36 30.02
CA GLU A 479 -2.01 11.21 29.15
C GLU A 479 -1.64 10.89 27.71
N ILE A 480 -0.74 11.70 27.10
CA ILE A 480 -0.35 11.48 25.70
C ILE A 480 0.44 10.16 25.57
N TRP A 481 1.30 9.85 26.54
CA TRP A 481 2.04 8.61 26.55
C TRP A 481 1.15 7.38 26.75
N LEU A 482 0.14 7.44 27.63
CA LEU A 482 -0.81 6.33 27.81
C LEU A 482 -1.61 6.08 26.52
N MET A 483 -2.00 7.15 25.82
CA MET A 483 -2.73 7.00 24.58
C MET A 483 -1.83 6.54 23.42
N TRP A 484 -0.54 6.91 23.45
CA TRP A 484 0.45 6.34 22.54
C TRP A 484 0.72 4.86 22.84
N ASP A 485 0.83 4.46 24.11
CA ASP A 485 0.97 3.05 24.51
C ASP A 485 -0.21 2.22 23.97
N LYS A 486 -1.45 2.74 24.09
CA LYS A 486 -2.66 2.11 23.51
C LYS A 486 -2.53 1.99 21.98
N TRP A 487 -2.09 3.04 21.31
CA TRP A 487 -1.91 3.05 19.86
C TRP A 487 -0.82 2.07 19.41
N ASN A 488 0.31 2.04 20.12
CA ASN A 488 1.40 1.13 19.84
C ASN A 488 1.06 -0.33 20.19
N MET A 489 0.21 -0.56 21.21
CA MET A 489 -0.36 -1.88 21.47
C MET A 489 -1.16 -2.40 20.25
N ARG A 490 -1.89 -1.54 19.56
CA ARG A 490 -2.59 -1.89 18.32
C ARG A 490 -1.61 -2.35 17.22
N VAL A 491 -0.47 -1.68 17.08
CA VAL A 491 0.62 -2.07 16.16
C VAL A 491 1.22 -3.42 16.55
N THR A 492 1.48 -3.62 17.83
CA THR A 492 2.04 -4.86 18.38
C THR A 492 1.10 -6.04 18.18
N LEU A 493 -0.19 -5.86 18.48
CA LEU A 493 -1.22 -6.89 18.30
C LEU A 493 -1.48 -7.20 16.81
N ASN A 494 -1.23 -6.27 15.90
CA ASN A 494 -1.28 -6.54 14.46
C ASN A 494 -0.31 -7.66 14.06
N ALA A 495 0.95 -7.61 14.54
CA ALA A 495 1.97 -8.62 14.22
C ALA A 495 1.62 -9.99 14.85
N ILE A 496 1.12 -9.99 16.09
CA ILE A 496 0.68 -11.21 16.77
C ILE A 496 -0.50 -11.84 16.04
N LEU A 497 -1.53 -11.03 15.73
CA LEU A 497 -2.75 -11.47 15.08
C LEU A 497 -2.48 -12.02 13.68
N ASP A 498 -1.65 -11.33 12.87
CA ASP A 498 -1.30 -11.76 11.52
C ASP A 498 -0.67 -13.17 11.52
N HIS A 499 0.28 -13.39 12.43
CA HIS A 499 0.90 -14.70 12.62
C HIS A 499 -0.13 -15.75 13.05
N ASP A 500 -0.88 -15.49 14.15
CA ASP A 500 -1.78 -16.49 14.74
C ASP A 500 -2.96 -16.83 13.85
N VAL A 501 -3.47 -15.84 13.09
CA VAL A 501 -4.55 -16.04 12.12
C VAL A 501 -4.09 -16.86 10.94
N GLN A 502 -2.91 -16.64 10.42
CA GLN A 502 -2.46 -17.30 9.19
C GLN A 502 -1.73 -18.63 9.42
N THR A 503 -1.10 -18.82 10.58
CA THR A 503 -0.29 -20.01 10.87
C THR A 503 -0.88 -20.90 11.97
N GLY A 504 -1.74 -20.34 12.83
CA GLY A 504 -2.33 -21.02 13.99
C GLY A 504 -3.79 -21.43 13.77
N THR A 505 -4.48 -21.57 14.89
CA THR A 505 -5.88 -22.00 14.94
C THR A 505 -6.78 -21.02 15.71
N ILE A 506 -6.28 -19.82 16.02
CA ILE A 506 -7.05 -18.81 16.75
C ILE A 506 -8.41 -18.55 16.07
N THR A 507 -9.48 -18.56 16.85
CA THR A 507 -10.83 -18.26 16.38
C THR A 507 -11.12 -16.77 16.37
N GLU A 508 -12.18 -16.34 15.70
CA GLU A 508 -12.64 -14.94 15.73
C GLU A 508 -12.91 -14.49 17.17
N ALA A 509 -13.61 -15.33 17.96
CA ALA A 509 -13.96 -14.99 19.34
C ALA A 509 -12.72 -14.74 20.21
N GLU A 510 -11.70 -15.60 20.10
CA GLU A 510 -10.43 -15.47 20.82
C GLU A 510 -9.64 -14.23 20.38
N ALA A 511 -9.60 -13.98 19.07
CA ALA A 511 -8.93 -12.79 18.51
C ALA A 511 -9.62 -11.49 18.96
N VAL A 512 -10.95 -11.43 18.87
CA VAL A 512 -11.73 -10.27 19.34
C VAL A 512 -11.53 -10.05 20.83
N ALA A 513 -11.59 -11.12 21.64
CA ALA A 513 -11.35 -11.04 23.09
C ALA A 513 -9.93 -10.51 23.41
N MET A 514 -8.90 -10.96 22.69
CA MET A 514 -7.53 -10.45 22.84
C MET A 514 -7.45 -8.96 22.49
N LEU A 515 -8.02 -8.54 21.38
CA LEU A 515 -8.00 -7.14 20.91
C LEU A 515 -8.75 -6.20 21.86
N GLN A 516 -9.86 -6.65 22.45
CA GLN A 516 -10.62 -5.87 23.42
C GLN A 516 -9.92 -5.80 24.79
N ARG A 517 -9.34 -6.92 25.25
CA ARG A 517 -8.71 -6.98 26.59
C ARG A 517 -7.38 -6.24 26.61
N ASP A 518 -6.49 -6.55 25.67
CA ASP A 518 -5.11 -6.04 25.66
C ASP A 518 -4.95 -4.78 24.81
N GLY A 519 -5.70 -4.70 23.71
CA GLY A 519 -5.68 -3.55 22.79
C GLY A 519 -6.64 -2.44 23.17
N PHE A 520 -7.52 -2.68 24.15
CA PHE A 520 -8.56 -1.70 24.57
C PHE A 520 -9.42 -1.20 23.39
N GLN A 521 -9.62 -2.06 22.38
CA GLN A 521 -10.36 -1.75 21.17
C GLN A 521 -11.87 -1.97 21.41
N GLU A 522 -12.67 -1.14 20.76
CA GLU A 522 -14.12 -1.36 20.69
C GLU A 522 -14.42 -2.63 19.86
N GLU A 523 -15.52 -3.32 20.15
CA GLU A 523 -15.86 -4.60 19.52
C GLU A 523 -15.94 -4.51 17.98
N ALA A 524 -16.53 -3.45 17.46
CA ALA A 524 -16.64 -3.24 16.02
C ALA A 524 -15.24 -3.13 15.35
N GLU A 525 -14.32 -2.42 15.99
CA GLU A 525 -12.93 -2.31 15.51
C GLU A 525 -12.19 -3.64 15.60
N ALA A 526 -12.35 -4.40 16.69
CA ALA A 526 -11.76 -5.72 16.86
C ALA A 526 -12.25 -6.71 15.80
N ARG A 527 -13.55 -6.72 15.47
CA ARG A 527 -14.11 -7.53 14.37
C ARG A 527 -13.60 -7.10 13.00
N ASN A 528 -13.48 -5.80 12.75
CA ASN A 528 -12.88 -5.30 11.52
C ASN A 528 -11.42 -5.72 11.39
N LYS A 529 -10.67 -5.73 12.49
CA LYS A 529 -9.28 -6.17 12.53
C LYS A 529 -9.16 -7.68 12.23
N TRP A 530 -10.03 -8.50 12.82
CA TRP A 530 -10.13 -9.92 12.48
C TRP A 530 -10.37 -10.12 10.97
N ARG A 531 -11.39 -9.44 10.44
CA ARG A 531 -11.70 -9.50 9.00
C ARG A 531 -10.49 -9.11 8.16
N ARG A 532 -9.79 -8.04 8.52
CA ARG A 532 -8.57 -7.62 7.81
C ARG A 532 -7.48 -8.70 7.85
N ALA A 533 -7.26 -9.32 9.00
CA ALA A 533 -6.26 -10.40 9.16
C ALA A 533 -6.60 -11.66 8.35
N THR A 534 -7.89 -11.95 8.12
CA THR A 534 -8.30 -13.06 7.25
C THR A 534 -8.11 -12.77 5.76
N LEU A 535 -8.16 -11.50 5.37
CA LEU A 535 -8.07 -11.04 3.98
C LEU A 535 -6.65 -10.66 3.55
N SER A 536 -5.79 -10.32 4.50
CA SER A 536 -4.40 -9.95 4.22
C SER A 536 -3.46 -10.92 4.93
N GLN A 537 -2.42 -11.36 4.25
CA GLN A 537 -1.39 -12.21 4.84
C GLN A 537 -0.11 -11.38 4.93
N VAL A 538 0.55 -11.38 6.10
CA VAL A 538 1.84 -10.73 6.35
C VAL A 538 1.77 -9.19 6.47
N GLN A 539 0.81 -8.54 5.83
CA GLN A 539 0.72 -7.07 5.76
C GLN A 539 0.63 -6.42 7.16
N LEU A 540 -0.11 -7.02 8.09
CA LEU A 540 -0.25 -6.48 9.44
C LEU A 540 1.05 -6.55 10.26
N SER A 541 1.98 -7.42 9.89
CA SER A 541 3.31 -7.52 10.52
C SER A 541 4.25 -6.37 10.13
N SER A 542 3.96 -5.63 9.03
CA SER A 542 4.83 -4.58 8.50
C SER A 542 5.07 -3.44 9.48
N TYR A 543 4.04 -2.99 10.19
CA TYR A 543 4.07 -1.88 11.16
C TYR A 543 5.09 -2.09 12.27
N PHE A 544 4.93 -3.19 13.01
CA PHE A 544 5.80 -3.55 14.12
C PHE A 544 7.21 -3.87 13.66
N THR A 545 7.34 -4.65 12.58
CA THR A 545 8.65 -5.07 12.07
C THR A 545 9.47 -3.86 11.64
N GLY A 546 8.90 -2.99 10.80
CA GLY A 546 9.62 -1.83 10.27
C GLY A 546 10.02 -0.84 11.35
N SER A 547 9.11 -0.50 12.28
CA SER A 547 9.44 0.42 13.38
C SER A 547 10.50 -0.15 14.31
N THR A 548 10.47 -1.45 14.62
CA THR A 548 11.49 -2.13 15.41
C THR A 548 12.87 -2.02 14.74
N GLU A 549 12.97 -2.34 13.45
CA GLU A 549 14.25 -2.25 12.71
C GLU A 549 14.78 -0.81 12.63
N ILE A 550 13.91 0.19 12.49
CA ILE A 550 14.32 1.61 12.46
C ILE A 550 14.85 2.04 13.85
N TYR A 551 14.17 1.64 14.93
CA TYR A 551 14.67 1.89 16.29
C TYR A 551 16.00 1.22 16.54
N ASP A 552 16.14 -0.06 16.19
CA ASP A 552 17.37 -0.82 16.37
C ASP A 552 18.54 -0.14 15.63
N LEU A 553 18.30 0.32 14.39
CA LEU A 553 19.30 1.06 13.60
C LEU A 553 19.67 2.40 14.26
N ARG A 554 18.68 3.17 14.74
CA ARG A 554 18.92 4.44 15.42
C ARG A 554 19.79 4.24 16.67
N GLU A 555 19.46 3.30 17.51
CA GLU A 555 20.20 3.04 18.74
C GLU A 555 21.60 2.45 18.49
N GLU A 556 21.76 1.65 17.44
CA GLU A 556 23.06 1.15 16.98
C GLU A 556 23.97 2.31 16.57
N LEU A 557 23.51 3.19 15.67
CA LEU A 557 24.29 4.35 15.22
C LEU A 557 24.55 5.35 16.35
N LYS A 558 23.59 5.55 17.25
CA LYS A 558 23.78 6.39 18.44
C LYS A 558 24.87 5.84 19.37
N LYS A 559 24.93 4.52 19.52
CA LYS A 559 25.99 3.86 20.29
C LYS A 559 27.36 3.96 19.62
N GLU A 560 27.39 3.80 18.29
CA GLU A 560 28.63 3.85 17.50
C GLU A 560 29.22 5.26 17.46
N GLN A 561 28.38 6.27 17.19
CA GLN A 561 28.79 7.66 17.01
C GLN A 561 28.92 8.45 18.34
N GLY A 562 28.32 7.95 19.42
CA GLY A 562 28.36 8.58 20.75
C GLY A 562 27.86 10.04 20.71
N SER A 563 28.67 10.96 21.19
CA SER A 563 28.32 12.42 21.20
C SER A 563 28.24 13.09 19.81
N LYS A 564 28.67 12.40 18.76
CA LYS A 564 28.57 12.90 17.37
C LYS A 564 27.24 12.54 16.71
N PHE A 565 26.42 11.68 17.33
CA PHE A 565 25.14 11.31 16.78
C PHE A 565 24.21 12.53 16.70
N ASP A 566 23.72 12.81 15.52
CA ASP A 566 22.73 13.85 15.25
C ASP A 566 21.45 13.25 14.67
N LEU A 567 20.34 13.49 15.36
CA LEU A 567 19.05 12.87 15.02
C LEU A 567 18.52 13.35 13.66
N LYS A 568 18.73 14.64 13.33
CA LYS A 568 18.33 15.20 12.03
C LYS A 568 19.09 14.52 10.90
N THR A 569 20.41 14.42 11.03
CA THR A 569 21.27 13.75 10.05
C THR A 569 20.85 12.30 9.85
N PHE A 570 20.56 11.59 10.96
CA PHE A 570 20.04 10.22 10.88
C PHE A 570 18.76 10.15 10.04
N HIS A 571 17.76 11.00 10.31
CA HIS A 571 16.49 11.00 9.60
C HIS A 571 16.64 11.31 8.11
N GLU A 572 17.38 12.37 7.80
CA GLU A 572 17.58 12.81 6.41
C GLU A 572 18.36 11.79 5.60
N GLN A 573 19.40 11.19 6.18
CA GLN A 573 20.16 10.12 5.55
C GLN A 573 19.28 8.87 5.36
N PHE A 574 18.55 8.42 6.37
CA PHE A 574 17.64 7.29 6.30
C PHE A 574 16.63 7.44 5.16
N LEU A 575 15.96 8.59 5.09
CA LEU A 575 14.94 8.87 4.07
C LEU A 575 15.53 9.10 2.67
N SER A 576 16.78 9.53 2.55
CA SER A 576 17.44 9.76 1.26
C SER A 576 17.58 8.50 0.42
N TYR A 577 17.56 7.34 1.06
CA TYR A 577 17.59 6.04 0.40
C TYR A 577 16.23 5.60 -0.19
N GLY A 578 15.23 6.47 -0.14
CA GLY A 578 13.88 6.19 -0.64
C GLY A 578 13.14 5.19 0.27
N SER A 579 12.25 4.41 -0.33
CA SER A 579 11.44 3.42 0.42
C SER A 579 12.06 2.01 0.40
N ALA A 580 13.38 1.89 0.38
CA ALA A 580 14.07 0.59 0.42
C ALA A 580 13.83 -0.14 1.75
N PRO A 581 13.89 -1.48 1.80
CA PRO A 581 13.82 -2.23 3.05
C PRO A 581 14.84 -1.76 4.09
N VAL A 582 14.45 -1.68 5.35
CA VAL A 582 15.29 -1.15 6.43
C VAL A 582 16.64 -1.85 6.53
N LYS A 583 16.68 -3.18 6.33
CA LYS A 583 17.94 -3.94 6.32
C LYS A 583 18.96 -3.44 5.26
N TYR A 584 18.49 -2.96 4.10
CA TYR A 584 19.38 -2.43 3.06
C TYR A 584 19.76 -0.98 3.35
N ILE A 585 18.85 -0.18 3.88
CA ILE A 585 19.16 1.16 4.40
C ILE A 585 20.25 1.08 5.47
N ARG A 586 20.11 0.15 6.42
CA ARG A 586 21.12 -0.12 7.45
C ARG A 586 22.49 -0.44 6.85
N GLN A 587 22.54 -1.31 5.84
CA GLN A 587 23.79 -1.66 5.16
C GLN A 587 24.44 -0.44 4.48
N MET A 588 23.63 0.45 3.88
CA MET A 588 24.12 1.67 3.24
C MET A 588 24.63 2.69 4.28
N MET A 589 23.92 2.85 5.39
CA MET A 589 24.30 3.80 6.45
C MET A 589 25.59 3.38 7.17
N LEU A 590 25.74 2.09 7.48
CA LEU A 590 26.93 1.57 8.17
C LEU A 590 28.19 1.49 7.27
N LYS A 591 28.03 1.40 5.95
CA LYS A 591 29.20 1.43 5.03
C LYS A 591 29.68 2.84 4.73
N ASN A 592 28.86 3.86 4.93
CA ASN A 592 29.18 5.25 4.65
C ASN A 592 29.68 6.01 5.90
N ASN A 593 29.74 5.34 7.05
CA ASN A 593 30.36 5.82 8.29
C ASN A 593 31.75 5.18 8.44
#